data_ff786c6c3cce6b3fee8ff96fc996cbbe
#
_entry.id   ff786c6c3cce6b3fee8ff96fc996cbbe
#
_cell.length_a   1.000
_cell.length_b   1.000
_cell.length_c   1.000
_cell.angle_alpha   90.00
_cell.angle_beta   90.00
_cell.angle_gamma   90.00
#
_symmetry.space_group_name_H-M   'P 1'
#
loop_
_entity.id
_entity.type
_entity.pdbx_description
1 polymer ?
#
loop_
_entity_poly.entity_id
_entity_poly.type
_entity_poly.pdbx_seq_one_letter_code
_entity_poly.pdbx_strand_id
1 'polypeptide(L)'
;MDRRNFFLGTLAMGTGAMSLPVLAHHGWSSFDESRPLYLTGKVKAVKWQNPHAEITITVAADAVLPADLARHSVPAQTGNVDGAKVLAAARLPQRRGDWTIELSPMTRINAWKVPQPQVGDTVSAVAYTFPDEKGEMFARVEYLIIGQRLYGLRSNPA
;
A
#
# COMPACT_ATOMS: atom_id res chain seq x y z
N MET A 1 64.02 40.88 -12.19
CA MET A 1 63.63 39.54 -12.68
C MET A 1 62.55 38.98 -11.71
N ASP A 2 61.28 39.29 -11.95
CA ASP A 2 60.18 38.90 -11.06
C ASP A 2 59.49 37.66 -11.60
N ARG A 3 59.51 36.59 -10.79
CA ARG A 3 58.75 35.38 -11.07
C ARG A 3 57.42 35.46 -10.37
N ARG A 4 56.38 35.76 -11.12
CA ARG A 4 54.96 35.69 -10.65
C ARG A 4 54.49 34.24 -10.68
N ASN A 5 54.29 33.66 -9.51
CA ASN A 5 53.61 32.40 -9.35
C ASN A 5 52.11 32.59 -9.49
N PHE A 6 51.53 32.00 -10.53
CA PHE A 6 50.11 31.91 -10.76
C PHE A 6 49.58 30.66 -10.02
N PHE A 7 48.86 30.86 -8.94
CA PHE A 7 48.10 29.79 -8.31
C PHE A 7 46.77 29.61 -9.01
N LEU A 8 46.61 28.57 -9.79
CA LEU A 8 45.31 28.11 -10.29
C LEU A 8 44.59 27.37 -9.19
N GLY A 9 43.59 28.00 -8.58
CA GLY A 9 42.68 27.36 -7.69
C GLY A 9 41.68 26.50 -8.45
N THR A 10 41.76 25.21 -8.34
CA THR A 10 40.78 24.27 -8.90
C THR A 10 39.56 24.25 -8.00
N LEU A 11 38.47 24.86 -8.44
CA LEU A 11 37.17 24.81 -7.78
C LEU A 11 36.55 23.42 -8.06
N ALA A 12 36.61 22.51 -7.11
CA ALA A 12 35.93 21.22 -7.19
C ALA A 12 34.44 21.46 -6.94
N MET A 13 33.62 21.52 -7.99
CA MET A 13 32.17 21.44 -7.89
C MET A 13 31.79 20.00 -7.50
N GLY A 14 31.46 19.82 -6.22
CA GLY A 14 30.83 18.60 -5.72
C GLY A 14 29.41 18.51 -6.25
N THR A 15 29.20 17.70 -7.29
CA THR A 15 27.83 17.30 -7.70
C THR A 15 27.26 16.37 -6.64
N GLY A 16 26.47 16.94 -5.73
CA GLY A 16 25.66 16.17 -4.82
C GLY A 16 24.61 15.40 -5.63
N ALA A 17 24.87 14.12 -5.88
CA ALA A 17 23.85 13.23 -6.42
C ALA A 17 22.73 13.09 -5.38
N MET A 18 21.62 13.82 -5.58
CA MET A 18 20.37 13.55 -4.89
C MET A 18 19.91 12.16 -5.35
N SER A 19 20.13 11.15 -4.52
CA SER A 19 19.51 9.84 -4.68
C SER A 19 18.02 10.01 -4.42
N LEU A 20 17.23 10.13 -5.49
CA LEU A 20 15.79 9.98 -5.41
C LEU A 20 15.50 8.57 -4.90
N PRO A 21 14.58 8.39 -3.93
CA PRO A 21 14.18 7.06 -3.53
C PRO A 21 13.59 6.36 -4.76
N VAL A 22 14.29 5.34 -5.25
CA VAL A 22 13.73 4.42 -6.23
C VAL A 22 12.66 3.65 -5.48
N LEU A 23 11.39 4.01 -5.70
CA LEU A 23 10.25 3.19 -5.30
C LEU A 23 10.37 1.88 -6.10
N ALA A 24 11.07 0.92 -5.54
CA ALA A 24 11.15 -0.42 -6.09
C ALA A 24 9.73 -0.98 -6.07
N HIS A 25 9.17 -1.27 -7.25
CA HIS A 25 7.91 -1.99 -7.34
C HIS A 25 8.13 -3.40 -6.78
N HIS A 26 7.70 -3.60 -5.54
CA HIS A 26 7.78 -4.89 -4.89
C HIS A 26 6.89 -5.90 -5.62
N GLY A 27 7.46 -7.02 -6.07
CA GLY A 27 6.67 -8.14 -6.57
C GLY A 27 5.87 -8.81 -5.44
N TRP A 28 4.86 -9.62 -5.77
CA TRP A 28 4.08 -10.36 -4.77
C TRP A 28 4.95 -11.23 -3.85
N SER A 29 6.05 -11.77 -4.36
CA SER A 29 7.00 -12.57 -3.57
C SER A 29 7.69 -11.83 -2.41
N SER A 30 7.57 -10.50 -2.36
CA SER A 30 8.10 -9.71 -1.25
C SER A 30 7.18 -9.68 -0.04
N PHE A 31 5.91 -10.10 -0.20
CA PHE A 31 4.90 -10.04 0.84
C PHE A 31 4.64 -11.41 1.46
N ASP A 32 4.32 -11.42 2.75
CA ASP A 32 3.91 -12.64 3.47
C ASP A 32 2.41 -12.89 3.23
N GLU A 33 2.10 -13.67 2.19
CA GLU A 33 0.72 -14.02 1.84
C GLU A 33 0.09 -15.02 2.82
N SER A 34 0.86 -15.58 3.77
CA SER A 34 0.33 -16.45 4.81
C SER A 34 -0.34 -15.67 5.97
N ARG A 35 -0.10 -14.36 6.05
CA ARG A 35 -0.55 -13.49 7.14
C ARG A 35 -1.31 -12.27 6.64
N PRO A 36 -2.56 -12.43 6.16
CA PRO A 36 -3.36 -11.28 5.76
C PRO A 36 -3.63 -10.37 6.98
N LEU A 37 -3.44 -9.06 6.78
CA LEU A 37 -3.71 -8.04 7.77
C LEU A 37 -5.02 -7.33 7.47
N TYR A 38 -5.84 -7.13 8.49
CA TYR A 38 -6.98 -6.22 8.43
C TYR A 38 -6.53 -4.83 8.87
N LEU A 39 -6.49 -3.92 7.94
CA LEU A 39 -6.11 -2.52 8.14
C LEU A 39 -7.38 -1.66 8.04
N THR A 40 -7.66 -0.86 9.06
CA THR A 40 -8.82 0.05 9.06
C THR A 40 -8.45 1.40 9.66
N GLY A 41 -8.94 2.47 9.06
CA GLY A 41 -8.63 3.80 9.56
C GLY A 41 -9.10 4.94 8.66
N LYS A 42 -8.80 6.15 9.09
CA LYS A 42 -9.04 7.37 8.32
C LYS A 42 -8.01 7.52 7.21
N VAL A 43 -8.49 7.84 6.02
CA VAL A 43 -7.65 8.19 4.88
C VAL A 43 -6.92 9.49 5.16
N LYS A 44 -5.60 9.46 5.09
CA LYS A 44 -4.70 10.59 5.28
C LYS A 44 -4.17 11.16 3.98
N ALA A 45 -3.94 10.29 2.99
CA ALA A 45 -3.47 10.67 1.66
C ALA A 45 -4.01 9.71 0.60
N VAL A 46 -4.16 10.20 -0.61
CA VAL A 46 -4.63 9.44 -1.78
C VAL A 46 -3.74 9.78 -2.97
N LYS A 47 -3.19 8.74 -3.60
CA LYS A 47 -2.53 8.81 -4.90
C LYS A 47 -3.34 7.96 -5.88
N TRP A 48 -4.13 8.61 -6.72
CA TRP A 48 -5.10 7.92 -7.60
C TRP A 48 -4.64 7.98 -9.05
N GLN A 49 -3.55 7.27 -9.34
CA GLN A 49 -2.91 7.28 -10.66
C GLN A 49 -2.08 6.01 -10.90
N ASN A 50 -1.71 5.78 -12.18
CA ASN A 50 -0.76 4.71 -12.52
C ASN A 50 0.65 5.01 -11.96
N PRO A 51 1.51 3.97 -11.74
CA PRO A 51 1.26 2.56 -12.08
C PRO A 51 0.29 1.85 -11.14
N HIS A 52 0.16 2.26 -9.89
CA HIS A 52 -0.80 1.75 -8.91
C HIS A 52 -1.42 2.90 -8.12
N ALA A 53 -2.73 2.83 -7.89
CA ALA A 53 -3.36 3.69 -6.91
C ALA A 53 -2.87 3.30 -5.51
N GLU A 54 -2.71 4.28 -4.64
CA GLU A 54 -2.27 4.10 -3.25
C GLU A 54 -3.13 4.97 -2.32
N ILE A 55 -3.37 4.47 -1.13
CA ILE A 55 -3.95 5.26 -0.04
C ILE A 55 -3.07 5.12 1.19
N THR A 56 -2.97 6.19 1.97
CA THR A 56 -2.40 6.12 3.31
C THR A 56 -3.54 6.27 4.31
N ILE A 57 -3.64 5.33 5.25
CA ILE A 57 -4.62 5.36 6.34
C ILE A 57 -3.91 5.37 7.69
N THR A 58 -4.53 5.97 8.69
CA THR A 58 -4.06 5.88 10.07
C THR A 58 -4.81 4.79 10.82
N VAL A 59 -4.13 3.70 11.14
CA VAL A 59 -4.68 2.61 11.96
C VAL A 59 -4.55 3.00 13.43
N ALA A 60 -5.69 3.17 14.09
CA ALA A 60 -5.75 3.59 15.50
C ALA A 60 -5.24 2.51 16.45
N ALA A 61 -4.78 2.92 17.64
CA ALA A 61 -4.29 1.98 18.67
C ALA A 61 -5.39 1.02 19.15
N ASP A 62 -6.63 1.48 19.17
CA ASP A 62 -7.83 0.75 19.59
C ASP A 62 -8.59 0.10 18.41
N ALA A 63 -7.99 0.04 17.23
CA ALA A 63 -8.60 -0.63 16.08
C ALA A 63 -8.96 -2.08 16.44
N VAL A 64 -10.16 -2.50 16.03
CA VAL A 64 -10.68 -3.85 16.30
C VAL A 64 -10.94 -4.62 15.00
N LEU A 65 -10.79 -5.92 15.06
CA LEU A 65 -11.16 -6.80 13.96
C LEU A 65 -12.68 -7.04 14.02
N PRO A 66 -13.43 -6.75 12.93
CA PRO A 66 -14.86 -7.00 12.91
C PRO A 66 -15.17 -8.50 13.08
N ALA A 67 -16.08 -8.83 13.99
CA ALA A 67 -16.45 -10.22 14.26
C ALA A 67 -17.15 -10.91 13.08
N ASP A 68 -17.65 -10.13 12.13
CA ASP A 68 -18.34 -10.60 10.93
C ASP A 68 -17.48 -10.56 9.67
N LEU A 69 -16.19 -10.16 9.76
CA LEU A 69 -15.30 -10.06 8.61
C LEU A 69 -15.28 -11.35 7.78
N ALA A 70 -15.15 -12.50 8.43
CA ALA A 70 -15.13 -13.80 7.76
C ALA A 70 -16.46 -14.19 7.07
N ARG A 71 -17.55 -13.48 7.36
CA ARG A 71 -18.88 -13.73 6.78
C ARG A 71 -19.22 -12.81 5.61
N HIS A 72 -18.34 -11.87 5.29
CA HIS A 72 -18.56 -11.00 4.14
C HIS A 72 -18.60 -11.82 2.84
N SER A 73 -19.54 -11.50 1.98
CA SER A 73 -19.61 -12.06 0.63
C SER A 73 -18.40 -11.63 -0.18
N VAL A 74 -17.61 -12.60 -0.62
CA VAL A 74 -16.41 -12.35 -1.44
C VAL A 74 -16.87 -12.15 -2.90
N PRO A 75 -16.50 -11.05 -3.53
CA PRO A 75 -16.84 -10.82 -4.93
C PRO A 75 -16.07 -11.77 -5.84
N ALA A 76 -16.74 -12.22 -6.91
CA ALA A 76 -16.08 -13.04 -7.93
C ALA A 76 -15.01 -12.24 -8.68
N GLN A 77 -13.84 -12.88 -8.84
CA GLN A 77 -12.71 -12.29 -9.55
C GLN A 77 -12.03 -13.34 -10.44
N THR A 78 -11.32 -12.88 -11.47
CA THR A 78 -10.69 -13.78 -12.46
C THR A 78 -9.50 -14.54 -11.90
N GLY A 79 -8.87 -14.06 -10.83
CA GLY A 79 -7.78 -14.75 -10.14
C GLY A 79 -8.31 -15.86 -9.22
N ASN A 80 -7.52 -16.92 -9.07
CA ASN A 80 -7.85 -18.02 -8.17
C ASN A 80 -7.44 -17.65 -6.72
N VAL A 81 -8.36 -17.02 -5.99
CA VAL A 81 -8.18 -16.62 -4.58
C VAL A 81 -9.29 -17.25 -3.74
N ASP A 82 -8.91 -18.01 -2.73
CA ASP A 82 -9.85 -18.45 -1.69
C ASP A 82 -10.13 -17.28 -0.73
N GLY A 83 -11.04 -16.41 -1.14
CA GLY A 83 -11.35 -15.19 -0.40
C GLY A 83 -11.94 -15.46 0.98
N ALA A 84 -12.74 -16.50 1.13
CA ALA A 84 -13.30 -16.88 2.44
C ALA A 84 -12.18 -17.23 3.43
N LYS A 85 -11.19 -18.01 2.96
CA LYS A 85 -10.01 -18.36 3.76
C LYS A 85 -9.17 -17.12 4.09
N VAL A 86 -8.98 -16.20 3.14
CA VAL A 86 -8.24 -14.97 3.35
C VAL A 86 -8.91 -14.10 4.43
N LEU A 87 -10.24 -13.90 4.33
CA LEU A 87 -10.97 -13.10 5.31
C LEU A 87 -10.95 -13.75 6.70
N ALA A 88 -11.11 -15.08 6.77
CA ALA A 88 -11.07 -15.83 8.04
C ALA A 88 -9.69 -15.82 8.71
N ALA A 89 -8.61 -15.73 7.93
CA ALA A 89 -7.24 -15.69 8.43
C ALA A 89 -6.76 -14.28 8.79
N ALA A 90 -7.51 -13.23 8.41
CA ALA A 90 -7.12 -11.84 8.61
C ALA A 90 -6.97 -11.51 10.10
N ARG A 91 -5.97 -10.74 10.44
CA ARG A 91 -5.66 -10.29 11.80
C ARG A 91 -5.27 -8.81 11.81
N LEU A 92 -5.35 -8.19 12.97
CA LEU A 92 -4.86 -6.81 13.12
C LEU A 92 -3.34 -6.77 12.96
N PRO A 93 -2.80 -5.65 12.42
CA PRO A 93 -1.36 -5.45 12.39
C PRO A 93 -0.80 -5.32 13.81
N GLN A 94 0.44 -5.75 14.03
CA GLN A 94 1.16 -5.52 15.27
C GLN A 94 1.51 -4.04 15.45
N ARG A 95 1.79 -3.37 14.33
CA ARG A 95 2.16 -1.95 14.29
C ARG A 95 0.93 -1.09 14.01
N ARG A 96 0.78 -0.02 14.78
CA ARG A 96 -0.27 1.00 14.61
C ARG A 96 0.32 2.27 14.01
N GLY A 97 -0.52 3.11 13.44
CA GLY A 97 -0.12 4.37 12.82
C GLY A 97 -0.41 4.39 11.31
N ASP A 98 0.41 5.12 10.57
CA ASP A 98 0.17 5.36 9.15
C ASP A 98 0.66 4.19 8.28
N TRP A 99 -0.29 3.55 7.58
CA TRP A 99 -0.04 2.48 6.63
C TRP A 99 -0.30 2.97 5.22
N THR A 100 0.67 2.78 4.33
CA THR A 100 0.46 2.95 2.89
C THR A 100 -0.01 1.63 2.30
N ILE A 101 -1.15 1.67 1.62
CA ILE A 101 -1.76 0.51 0.98
C ILE A 101 -1.69 0.72 -0.53
N GLU A 102 -0.90 -0.08 -1.21
CA GLU A 102 -0.89 -0.17 -2.66
C GLU A 102 -2.13 -0.95 -3.11
N LEU A 103 -2.94 -0.32 -3.95
CA LEU A 103 -4.19 -0.91 -4.44
C LEU A 103 -3.94 -1.70 -5.73
N SER A 104 -4.17 -1.07 -6.87
CA SER A 104 -4.07 -1.74 -8.18
C SER A 104 -3.80 -0.71 -9.28
N PRO A 105 -3.42 -1.15 -10.48
CA PRO A 105 -3.42 -0.28 -11.65
C PRO A 105 -4.80 0.31 -11.89
N MET A 106 -4.84 1.53 -12.43
CA MET A 106 -6.09 2.25 -12.66
C MET A 106 -7.06 1.51 -13.58
N THR A 107 -6.58 0.67 -14.49
CA THR A 107 -7.43 -0.18 -15.34
C THR A 107 -8.27 -1.15 -14.51
N ARG A 108 -7.68 -1.76 -13.47
CA ARG A 108 -8.39 -2.68 -12.56
C ARG A 108 -9.30 -1.92 -11.60
N ILE A 109 -8.84 -0.79 -11.05
CA ILE A 109 -9.66 0.10 -10.24
C ILE A 109 -10.95 0.48 -10.98
N ASN A 110 -10.82 0.85 -12.25
CA ASN A 110 -11.96 1.22 -13.10
C ASN A 110 -12.86 0.01 -13.43
N ALA A 111 -12.28 -1.17 -13.69
CA ALA A 111 -13.05 -2.39 -13.92
C ALA A 111 -13.93 -2.76 -12.72
N TRP A 112 -13.40 -2.62 -11.52
CA TRP A 112 -14.14 -2.81 -10.27
C TRP A 112 -15.08 -1.64 -9.91
N LYS A 113 -15.00 -0.50 -10.63
CA LYS A 113 -15.73 0.75 -10.33
C LYS A 113 -15.52 1.20 -8.88
N VAL A 114 -14.25 1.13 -8.44
CA VAL A 114 -13.88 1.57 -7.08
C VAL A 114 -14.03 3.08 -7.00
N PRO A 115 -14.85 3.62 -6.08
CA PRO A 115 -14.90 5.05 -5.86
C PRO A 115 -13.59 5.53 -5.26
N GLN A 116 -13.09 6.69 -5.70
CA GLN A 116 -11.90 7.30 -5.13
C GLN A 116 -12.19 7.76 -3.70
N PRO A 117 -11.51 7.21 -2.68
CA PRO A 117 -11.64 7.69 -1.32
C PRO A 117 -11.14 9.12 -1.17
N GLN A 118 -11.74 9.87 -0.26
CA GLN A 118 -11.31 11.22 0.09
C GLN A 118 -10.56 11.21 1.42
N VAL A 119 -9.69 12.20 1.62
CA VAL A 119 -9.04 12.42 2.92
C VAL A 119 -10.12 12.61 3.99
N GLY A 120 -10.02 11.87 5.10
CA GLY A 120 -11.00 11.86 6.17
C GLY A 120 -12.03 10.73 6.10
N ASP A 121 -12.19 10.08 4.94
CA ASP A 121 -13.04 8.88 4.83
C ASP A 121 -12.49 7.75 5.71
N THR A 122 -13.37 6.86 6.14
CA THR A 122 -12.96 5.61 6.77
C THR A 122 -12.98 4.51 5.72
N VAL A 123 -11.83 3.84 5.55
CA VAL A 123 -11.72 2.66 4.69
C VAL A 123 -11.09 1.50 5.45
N SER A 124 -11.35 0.30 4.97
CA SER A 124 -10.69 -0.89 5.47
C SER A 124 -10.09 -1.67 4.31
N ALA A 125 -9.08 -2.48 4.60
CA ALA A 125 -8.47 -3.36 3.63
C ALA A 125 -8.03 -4.66 4.29
N VAL A 126 -8.10 -5.76 3.53
CA VAL A 126 -7.34 -6.97 3.82
C VAL A 126 -6.15 -6.97 2.87
N ALA A 127 -4.95 -6.99 3.41
CA ALA A 127 -3.73 -6.76 2.66
C ALA A 127 -2.56 -7.57 3.23
N TYR A 128 -1.49 -7.69 2.45
CA TYR A 128 -0.27 -8.37 2.85
C TYR A 128 0.87 -7.38 2.98
N THR A 129 1.69 -7.55 4.00
CA THR A 129 2.91 -6.77 4.22
C THR A 129 4.15 -7.66 4.19
N PHE A 130 5.30 -7.06 4.42
CA PHE A 130 6.58 -7.79 4.48
C PHE A 130 6.60 -8.79 5.65
N PRO A 131 7.43 -9.86 5.59
CA PRO A 131 7.56 -10.83 6.65
C PRO A 131 7.79 -10.20 8.02
N ASP A 132 7.10 -10.70 9.05
CA ASP A 132 7.14 -10.19 10.43
C ASP A 132 6.80 -8.70 10.60
N GLU A 133 6.12 -8.10 9.62
CA GLU A 133 5.81 -6.66 9.57
C GLU A 133 7.07 -5.77 9.68
N LYS A 134 8.23 -6.27 9.22
CA LYS A 134 9.49 -5.54 9.25
C LYS A 134 9.58 -4.52 8.11
N GLY A 135 10.37 -3.46 8.33
CA GLY A 135 10.59 -2.40 7.34
C GLY A 135 9.48 -1.35 7.33
N GLU A 136 9.09 -0.91 6.15
CA GLU A 136 8.08 0.11 5.96
C GLU A 136 6.67 -0.39 6.33
N MET A 137 5.82 0.52 6.82
CA MET A 137 4.40 0.25 7.03
C MET A 137 3.69 0.36 5.68
N PHE A 138 3.93 -0.63 4.85
CA PHE A 138 3.43 -0.75 3.49
C PHE A 138 2.76 -2.09 3.29
N ALA A 139 1.62 -2.10 2.63
CA ALA A 139 0.88 -3.32 2.34
C ALA A 139 0.32 -3.31 0.92
N ARG A 140 0.22 -4.48 0.32
CA ARG A 140 -0.46 -4.69 -0.97
C ARG A 140 -1.82 -5.30 -0.72
N VAL A 141 -2.84 -4.68 -1.30
CA VAL A 141 -4.24 -5.04 -1.07
C VAL A 141 -4.61 -6.38 -1.71
N GLU A 142 -5.39 -7.18 -0.99
CA GLU A 142 -6.20 -8.26 -1.54
C GLU A 142 -7.65 -7.78 -1.72
N TYR A 143 -8.25 -7.27 -0.63
CA TYR A 143 -9.61 -6.72 -0.62
C TYR A 143 -9.61 -5.31 -0.06
N LEU A 144 -10.18 -4.37 -0.82
CA LEU A 144 -10.53 -3.04 -0.33
C LEU A 144 -11.99 -3.03 0.10
N ILE A 145 -12.28 -2.42 1.24
CA ILE A 145 -13.63 -2.34 1.81
C ILE A 145 -14.01 -0.87 1.98
N ILE A 146 -15.03 -0.44 1.26
CA ILE A 146 -15.59 0.91 1.37
C ILE A 146 -17.07 0.78 1.73
N GLY A 147 -17.45 1.28 2.91
CA GLY A 147 -18.75 1.00 3.48
C GLY A 147 -18.92 -0.50 3.72
N GLN A 148 -19.90 -1.13 3.05
CA GLN A 148 -20.14 -2.57 3.13
C GLN A 148 -19.68 -3.34 1.89
N ARG A 149 -19.07 -2.66 0.91
CA ARG A 149 -18.69 -3.28 -0.35
C ARG A 149 -17.24 -3.69 -0.35
N LEU A 150 -17.00 -4.96 -0.73
CA LEU A 150 -15.67 -5.51 -0.99
C LEU A 150 -15.31 -5.38 -2.48
N TYR A 151 -14.04 -5.05 -2.73
CA TYR A 151 -13.45 -5.02 -4.06
C TYR A 151 -12.22 -5.94 -4.06
N GLY A 152 -12.22 -6.98 -4.89
CA GLY A 152 -11.11 -7.95 -4.99
C GLY A 152 -10.03 -7.44 -5.91
N LEU A 153 -9.05 -6.73 -5.37
CA LEU A 153 -8.10 -5.97 -6.18
C LEU A 153 -6.87 -6.77 -6.63
N ARG A 154 -6.79 -8.07 -6.32
CA ARG A 154 -5.73 -8.93 -6.86
C ARG A 154 -5.90 -9.15 -8.37
N SER A 155 -7.13 -9.23 -8.86
CA SER A 155 -7.43 -9.45 -10.28
C SER A 155 -8.67 -8.68 -10.72
N ASN A 156 -9.07 -8.80 -11.98
CA ASN A 156 -10.28 -8.16 -12.48
C ASN A 156 -11.54 -8.84 -11.94
N PRO A 157 -12.70 -8.15 -11.93
CA PRO A 157 -13.98 -8.82 -11.70
C PRO A 157 -14.21 -9.92 -12.74
N ALA A 158 -14.85 -11.03 -12.31
CA ALA A 158 -15.22 -12.13 -13.18
C ALA A 158 -16.50 -11.82 -13.97
#